data_6d8259c815a22bd149f96d8df9e2eddc
#
_entry.id   6d8259c815a22bd149f96d8df9e2eddc
#
_cell.length_a   1.000
_cell.length_b   1.000
_cell.length_c   1.000
_cell.angle_alpha   90.00
_cell.angle_beta   90.00
_cell.angle_gamma   90.00
#
_symmetry.space_group_name_H-M   'P 1'
#
loop_
_entity.id
_entity.type
_entity.pdbx_description
1 polymer ?
#
loop_
_entity_poly.entity_id
_entity_poly.type
_entity_poly.pdbx_seq_one_letter_code
_entity_poly.pdbx_strand_id
1 'polypeptide(L)'
;STLLASSAASDVYKRQYYDGVTQQEAESFYGAMKDPKDETPVSYGLNSRLVKEDGKIQEKVWKVGGLYTQAIEKIVYWLKKAESVAENDAQKAVIGKLIQFYETGSLKDFDEYAILWVKDLDSRIDFVNGFTESYGDPLGVKASWESLVNFKDLEATHRTEIISSNAQWFEDHSPVDKSFKKEKVKGVSAKVITAAILAGDLYPATAIGINLPNANWIRAHHGSKSVTIGNITDAYNKAAHGNGFNEEFVYNDEERQRIDQYGDLTGELHTDLHECLGHGSGKLLPGVDPDALKAYGSTIEEARADLFGLYYVADPKLVELKLVPDAEAYKAEYYTFLMNGLMTQLVRIEPGNNIEEAHMRNRQLIARWVFEKGAPDKVVEMVKKDGKTYVVVNDYEKVRELFGELLAEIQRIKSTGDFEGARTLVENYAVKVDPTLHAEVLERYKKLNLAPYKGFINPVYELVTDKDGNITDVTVSYDEDLSLIHI
;
A
#
# COMPACT_ATOMS: atom_id res chain seq x y z
N SER A 1 18.61 -16.68 17.83
CA SER A 1 18.01 -16.15 16.62
C SER A 1 18.00 -17.22 15.55
N THR A 2 16.91 -17.94 15.52
CA THR A 2 16.63 -18.94 14.49
C THR A 2 16.03 -18.19 13.31
N LEU A 3 16.88 -17.67 12.47
CA LEU A 3 16.47 -17.23 11.15
C LEU A 3 16.39 -18.45 10.25
N LEU A 4 15.14 -18.88 10.03
CA LEU A 4 14.64 -19.50 8.83
C LEU A 4 15.11 -20.90 8.50
N ALA A 5 14.17 -21.80 8.59
CA ALA A 5 14.13 -22.92 7.66
C ALA A 5 14.28 -22.32 6.24
N SER A 6 15.43 -22.54 5.63
CA SER A 6 15.73 -22.05 4.29
C SER A 6 14.83 -22.76 3.29
N SER A 7 13.83 -22.04 2.76
CA SER A 7 13.25 -22.46 1.50
C SER A 7 14.34 -22.36 0.41
N ALA A 8 14.29 -23.18 -0.61
CA ALA A 8 15.24 -23.12 -1.73
C ALA A 8 15.29 -21.70 -2.35
N ALA A 9 14.20 -20.94 -2.29
CA ALA A 9 14.13 -19.55 -2.69
C ALA A 9 15.08 -18.63 -1.90
N SER A 10 15.16 -18.77 -0.56
CA SER A 10 16.05 -17.94 0.26
C SER A 10 17.54 -18.16 -0.05
N ASP A 11 17.91 -19.36 -0.49
CA ASP A 11 19.30 -19.66 -0.91
C ASP A 11 19.64 -19.05 -2.28
N VAL A 12 18.66 -18.94 -3.18
CA VAL A 12 18.85 -18.25 -4.47
C VAL A 12 19.06 -16.76 -4.25
N TYR A 13 18.24 -16.10 -3.42
CA TYR A 13 18.42 -14.68 -3.09
C TYR A 13 19.74 -14.38 -2.38
N LYS A 14 20.19 -15.24 -1.46
CA LYS A 14 21.50 -15.09 -0.80
C LYS A 14 22.63 -15.12 -1.79
N ARG A 15 22.59 -16.02 -2.78
CA ARG A 15 23.62 -16.12 -3.83
C ARG A 15 23.56 -14.98 -4.84
N GLN A 16 22.40 -14.35 -5.00
CA GLN A 16 22.24 -13.20 -5.88
C GLN A 16 22.91 -11.95 -5.33
N TYR A 17 22.80 -11.70 -4.03
CA TYR A 17 23.28 -10.48 -3.39
C TYR A 17 24.65 -10.62 -2.73
N TYR A 18 24.98 -11.81 -2.23
CA TYR A 18 26.23 -12.09 -1.49
C TYR A 18 26.87 -13.37 -2.00
N ASP A 19 28.15 -13.30 -2.33
CA ASP A 19 28.89 -14.44 -2.86
C ASP A 19 30.20 -14.61 -2.10
N GLY A 20 30.35 -15.73 -1.37
CA GLY A 20 31.50 -16.02 -0.54
C GLY A 20 31.69 -15.09 0.66
N VAL A 21 30.68 -14.30 1.02
CA VAL A 21 30.68 -13.30 2.09
C VAL A 21 29.78 -13.76 3.23
N THR A 22 30.26 -13.72 4.46
CA THR A 22 29.48 -13.97 5.66
C THR A 22 28.66 -12.73 6.03
N GLN A 23 27.61 -12.93 6.85
CA GLN A 23 26.79 -11.82 7.37
C GLN A 23 27.65 -10.77 8.09
N GLN A 24 28.55 -11.21 8.98
CA GLN A 24 29.42 -10.31 9.73
C GLN A 24 30.37 -9.51 8.83
N GLU A 25 30.90 -10.13 7.77
CA GLU A 25 31.73 -9.44 6.79
C GLU A 25 30.92 -8.38 6.01
N ALA A 26 29.70 -8.71 5.59
CA ALA A 26 28.82 -7.75 4.91
C ALA A 26 28.43 -6.56 5.80
N GLU A 27 28.02 -6.83 7.03
CA GLU A 27 27.69 -5.78 8.01
C GLU A 27 28.90 -4.88 8.32
N SER A 28 30.08 -5.45 8.46
CA SER A 28 31.32 -4.71 8.67
C SER A 28 31.70 -3.86 7.46
N PHE A 29 31.54 -4.42 6.25
CA PHE A 29 31.85 -3.71 5.00
C PHE A 29 30.97 -2.47 4.81
N TYR A 30 29.66 -2.62 4.93
CA TYR A 30 28.73 -1.47 4.79
C TYR A 30 28.76 -0.56 6.00
N GLY A 31 29.00 -1.07 7.20
CA GLY A 31 29.15 -0.28 8.40
C GLY A 31 30.32 0.70 8.31
N ALA A 32 31.44 0.28 7.70
CA ALA A 32 32.62 1.13 7.49
C ALA A 32 32.39 2.28 6.48
N MET A 33 31.36 2.19 5.62
CA MET A 33 31.02 3.24 4.66
C MET A 33 30.13 4.34 5.27
N LYS A 34 29.48 4.05 6.40
CA LYS A 34 28.54 4.99 7.03
C LYS A 34 29.27 6.05 7.84
N ASP A 35 29.03 7.32 7.54
CA ASP A 35 29.44 8.45 8.37
C ASP A 35 28.23 8.92 9.20
N PRO A 36 28.26 8.82 10.54
CA PRO A 36 27.16 9.29 11.40
C PRO A 36 26.88 10.80 11.30
N LYS A 37 27.78 11.56 10.70
CA LYS A 37 27.63 13.01 10.50
C LYS A 37 27.08 13.37 9.12
N ASP A 38 26.95 12.38 8.24
CA ASP A 38 26.38 12.61 6.91
C ASP A 38 24.84 12.73 7.05
N GLU A 39 24.33 13.91 6.75
CA GLU A 39 22.90 14.22 6.78
C GLU A 39 22.17 13.72 5.52
N THR A 40 22.92 13.33 4.49
CA THR A 40 22.39 12.87 3.18
C THR A 40 23.00 11.54 2.73
N PRO A 41 22.98 10.51 3.58
CA PRO A 41 23.67 9.27 3.29
C PRO A 41 23.00 8.53 2.13
N VAL A 42 23.80 8.10 1.16
CA VAL A 42 23.31 7.22 0.10
C VAL A 42 22.97 5.82 0.66
N SER A 43 22.08 5.11 -0.02
CA SER A 43 21.70 3.74 0.34
C SER A 43 22.77 2.75 -0.13
N TYR A 44 23.91 2.69 0.59
CA TYR A 44 25.06 1.86 0.23
C TYR A 44 24.67 0.41 -0.06
N GLY A 45 25.17 -0.12 -1.17
CA GLY A 45 24.95 -1.50 -1.57
C GLY A 45 23.67 -1.77 -2.36
N LEU A 46 22.79 -0.79 -2.54
CA LEU A 46 21.47 -0.95 -3.12
C LEU A 46 21.49 -1.60 -4.51
N ASN A 47 22.43 -1.22 -5.37
CA ASN A 47 22.56 -1.65 -6.76
C ASN A 47 23.81 -2.50 -7.02
N SER A 48 24.20 -3.35 -6.07
CA SER A 48 25.41 -4.14 -6.21
C SER A 48 25.28 -5.54 -5.60
N ARG A 49 26.13 -6.44 -6.09
CA ARG A 49 26.43 -7.72 -5.47
C ARG A 49 27.72 -7.58 -4.65
N LEU A 50 27.73 -8.08 -3.43
CA LEU A 50 28.94 -8.12 -2.62
C LEU A 50 29.60 -9.48 -2.78
N VAL A 51 30.86 -9.50 -3.21
CA VAL A 51 31.59 -10.72 -3.50
C VAL A 51 32.93 -10.78 -2.76
N LYS A 52 33.35 -11.98 -2.41
CA LYS A 52 34.71 -12.23 -1.87
C LYS A 52 35.50 -13.01 -2.87
N GLU A 53 36.44 -12.35 -3.54
CA GLU A 53 37.33 -12.91 -4.52
C GLU A 53 38.80 -12.77 -4.03
N ASP A 54 39.57 -13.85 -4.06
CA ASP A 54 40.97 -13.87 -3.59
C ASP A 54 41.15 -13.26 -2.17
N GLY A 55 40.20 -13.52 -1.30
CA GLY A 55 40.19 -13.02 0.07
C GLY A 55 39.80 -11.54 0.24
N LYS A 56 39.49 -10.81 -0.83
CA LYS A 56 39.07 -9.42 -0.81
C LYS A 56 37.56 -9.31 -1.03
N ILE A 57 36.92 -8.47 -0.21
CA ILE A 57 35.51 -8.17 -0.34
C ILE A 57 35.35 -6.91 -1.19
N GLN A 58 34.52 -6.99 -2.23
CA GLN A 58 34.27 -5.89 -3.16
C GLN A 58 32.85 -5.92 -3.71
N GLU A 59 32.35 -4.76 -4.12
CA GLU A 59 31.06 -4.63 -4.81
C GLU A 59 31.22 -4.86 -6.32
N LYS A 60 30.31 -5.62 -6.88
CA LYS A 60 30.08 -5.72 -8.33
C LYS A 60 28.79 -4.96 -8.62
N VAL A 61 28.92 -3.79 -9.18
CA VAL A 61 27.80 -2.85 -9.39
C VAL A 61 27.01 -3.23 -10.64
N TRP A 62 25.70 -3.14 -10.58
CA TRP A 62 24.78 -3.29 -11.72
C TRP A 62 24.69 -1.94 -12.46
N LYS A 63 25.39 -1.89 -13.57
CA LYS A 63 25.51 -0.69 -14.41
C LYS A 63 26.01 -1.02 -15.79
N VAL A 64 26.03 -0.04 -16.69
CA VAL A 64 26.74 -0.15 -17.97
C VAL A 64 28.24 -0.42 -17.71
N GLY A 65 28.78 -1.43 -18.36
CA GLY A 65 30.17 -1.90 -18.12
C GLY A 65 30.37 -2.66 -16.81
N GLY A 66 29.32 -2.91 -16.03
CA GLY A 66 29.33 -3.74 -14.82
C GLY A 66 28.53 -5.03 -14.97
N LEU A 67 27.96 -5.53 -13.85
CA LEU A 67 27.06 -6.66 -13.90
C LEU A 67 25.78 -6.31 -14.68
N TYR A 68 25.24 -7.29 -15.43
CA TYR A 68 24.05 -7.17 -16.27
C TYR A 68 24.14 -6.06 -17.33
N THR A 69 25.35 -5.69 -17.76
CA THR A 69 25.57 -4.58 -18.71
C THR A 69 24.68 -4.67 -19.95
N GLN A 70 24.52 -5.84 -20.57
CA GLN A 70 23.72 -6.01 -21.78
C GLN A 70 22.24 -5.65 -21.57
N ALA A 71 21.67 -6.04 -20.43
CA ALA A 71 20.30 -5.70 -20.09
C ALA A 71 20.17 -4.19 -19.77
N ILE A 72 21.12 -3.66 -19.01
CA ILE A 72 21.12 -2.24 -18.61
C ILE A 72 21.35 -1.32 -19.81
N GLU A 73 22.19 -1.69 -20.78
CA GLU A 73 22.36 -0.97 -22.04
C GLU A 73 21.05 -0.86 -22.85
N LYS A 74 20.21 -1.93 -22.82
CA LYS A 74 18.88 -1.90 -23.42
C LYS A 74 17.94 -0.95 -22.66
N ILE A 75 17.99 -0.96 -21.33
CA ILE A 75 17.22 0.00 -20.51
C ILE A 75 17.63 1.44 -20.88
N VAL A 76 18.92 1.72 -20.89
CA VAL A 76 19.46 3.05 -21.28
C VAL A 76 19.04 3.46 -22.70
N TYR A 77 19.09 2.51 -23.64
CA TYR A 77 18.64 2.78 -25.02
C TYR A 77 17.17 3.25 -25.05
N TRP A 78 16.29 2.54 -24.38
CA TRP A 78 14.87 2.92 -24.34
C TRP A 78 14.60 4.17 -23.51
N LEU A 79 15.32 4.39 -22.41
CA LEU A 79 15.25 5.64 -21.67
C LEU A 79 15.65 6.86 -22.51
N LYS A 80 16.70 6.75 -23.35
CA LYS A 80 17.08 7.82 -24.32
C LYS A 80 15.97 8.09 -25.35
N LYS A 81 15.24 7.05 -25.75
CA LYS A 81 14.03 7.24 -26.60
C LYS A 81 12.92 7.97 -25.85
N ALA A 82 12.63 7.54 -24.61
CA ALA A 82 11.65 8.19 -23.76
C ALA A 82 12.01 9.67 -23.48
N GLU A 83 13.28 9.96 -23.20
CA GLU A 83 13.76 11.33 -23.00
C GLU A 83 13.47 12.24 -24.21
N SER A 84 13.57 11.69 -25.43
CA SER A 84 13.32 12.44 -26.66
C SER A 84 11.85 12.84 -26.89
N VAL A 85 10.93 12.18 -26.18
CA VAL A 85 9.47 12.40 -26.25
C VAL A 85 8.87 12.80 -24.90
N ALA A 86 9.70 13.23 -23.96
CA ALA A 86 9.26 13.68 -22.63
C ALA A 86 8.20 14.80 -22.74
N GLU A 87 7.19 14.74 -21.87
CA GLU A 87 6.07 15.69 -21.89
C GLU A 87 6.48 17.13 -21.57
N ASN A 88 7.53 17.27 -20.76
CA ASN A 88 8.03 18.56 -20.27
C ASN A 88 9.49 18.45 -19.83
N ASP A 89 10.10 19.60 -19.51
CA ASP A 89 11.50 19.66 -19.11
C ASP A 89 11.77 18.98 -17.75
N ALA A 90 10.81 18.95 -16.84
CA ALA A 90 10.95 18.27 -15.55
C ALA A 90 11.05 16.76 -15.75
N GLN A 91 10.15 16.16 -16.51
CA GLN A 91 10.19 14.74 -16.84
C GLN A 91 11.47 14.39 -17.61
N LYS A 92 11.86 15.23 -18.56
CA LYS A 92 13.12 15.07 -19.30
C LYS A 92 14.33 15.01 -18.36
N ALA A 93 14.38 15.90 -17.36
CA ALA A 93 15.45 15.93 -16.37
C ALA A 93 15.46 14.66 -15.50
N VAL A 94 14.27 14.15 -15.09
CA VAL A 94 14.13 12.89 -14.36
C VAL A 94 14.71 11.73 -15.16
N ILE A 95 14.32 11.60 -16.45
CA ILE A 95 14.78 10.52 -17.32
C ILE A 95 16.30 10.63 -17.55
N GLY A 96 16.81 11.82 -17.83
CA GLY A 96 18.24 12.07 -18.04
C GLY A 96 19.09 11.68 -16.82
N LYS A 97 18.61 11.98 -15.61
CA LYS A 97 19.31 11.60 -14.37
C LYS A 97 19.27 10.08 -14.12
N LEU A 98 18.17 9.41 -14.46
CA LEU A 98 18.07 7.97 -14.39
C LEU A 98 19.03 7.28 -15.40
N ILE A 99 19.16 7.81 -16.61
CA ILE A 99 20.16 7.35 -17.58
C ILE A 99 21.57 7.47 -16.99
N GLN A 100 21.90 8.62 -16.41
CA GLN A 100 23.20 8.84 -15.77
C GLN A 100 23.44 7.81 -14.65
N PHE A 101 22.46 7.52 -13.82
CA PHE A 101 22.55 6.48 -12.79
C PHE A 101 22.93 5.11 -13.37
N TYR A 102 22.25 4.67 -14.43
CA TYR A 102 22.55 3.39 -15.05
C TYR A 102 23.92 3.34 -15.73
N GLU A 103 24.38 4.47 -16.28
CA GLU A 103 25.71 4.58 -16.90
C GLU A 103 26.82 4.60 -15.84
N THR A 104 26.63 5.33 -14.73
CA THR A 104 27.68 5.48 -13.70
C THR A 104 27.61 4.43 -12.59
N GLY A 105 26.41 3.95 -12.25
CA GLY A 105 26.16 3.12 -11.07
C GLY A 105 26.21 3.92 -9.75
N SER A 106 26.26 5.25 -9.82
CA SER A 106 26.38 6.12 -8.66
C SER A 106 25.05 6.23 -7.90
N LEU A 107 25.03 5.84 -6.63
CA LEU A 107 23.86 5.99 -5.77
C LEU A 107 23.51 7.45 -5.50
N LYS A 108 24.48 8.36 -5.63
CA LYS A 108 24.22 9.80 -5.57
C LYS A 108 23.38 10.26 -6.78
N ASP A 109 23.66 9.73 -7.96
CA ASP A 109 22.84 10.01 -9.15
C ASP A 109 21.44 9.43 -8.97
N PHE A 110 21.30 8.29 -8.29
CA PHE A 110 19.99 7.71 -7.95
C PHE A 110 19.18 8.58 -6.97
N ASP A 111 19.84 9.13 -5.95
CA ASP A 111 19.21 10.08 -5.02
C ASP A 111 18.76 11.36 -5.74
N GLU A 112 19.60 11.90 -6.64
CA GLU A 112 19.26 13.07 -7.45
C GLU A 112 18.08 12.79 -8.40
N TYR A 113 18.05 11.60 -9.00
CA TYR A 113 16.89 11.12 -9.76
C TYR A 113 15.62 11.10 -8.88
N ALA A 114 15.71 10.52 -7.69
CA ALA A 114 14.56 10.44 -6.78
C ALA A 114 14.05 11.81 -6.36
N ILE A 115 14.94 12.77 -6.11
CA ILE A 115 14.57 14.16 -5.76
C ILE A 115 13.85 14.85 -6.94
N LEU A 116 14.34 14.69 -8.16
CA LEU A 116 13.70 15.25 -9.35
C LEU A 116 12.34 14.59 -9.59
N TRP A 117 12.27 13.27 -9.45
CA TRP A 117 11.04 12.50 -9.62
C TRP A 117 9.94 12.92 -8.62
N VAL A 118 10.28 13.12 -7.34
CA VAL A 118 9.33 13.61 -6.33
C VAL A 118 8.75 14.99 -6.69
N LYS A 119 9.55 15.85 -7.34
CA LYS A 119 9.14 17.20 -7.72
C LYS A 119 8.32 17.27 -9.01
N ASP A 120 8.41 16.26 -9.86
CA ASP A 120 7.60 16.17 -11.08
C ASP A 120 6.18 15.73 -10.73
N LEU A 121 5.31 16.70 -10.52
CA LEU A 121 3.89 16.47 -10.18
C LEU A 121 2.95 16.65 -11.37
N ASP A 122 3.42 17.20 -12.46
CA ASP A 122 2.57 17.63 -13.58
C ASP A 122 2.54 16.62 -14.73
N SER A 123 3.59 15.82 -14.91
CA SER A 123 3.63 14.80 -15.96
C SER A 123 2.47 13.83 -15.86
N ARG A 124 1.82 13.55 -16.99
CA ARG A 124 0.68 12.64 -17.08
C ARG A 124 1.12 11.19 -17.07
N ILE A 125 2.20 10.88 -17.78
CA ILE A 125 2.87 9.58 -17.72
C ILE A 125 3.97 9.68 -16.67
N ASP A 126 3.98 8.74 -15.74
CA ASP A 126 5.00 8.65 -14.70
C ASP A 126 5.56 7.22 -14.65
N PHE A 127 6.64 7.04 -13.93
CA PHE A 127 7.27 5.73 -13.84
C PHE A 127 8.07 5.58 -12.54
N VAL A 128 8.15 4.34 -12.06
CA VAL A 128 9.14 3.88 -11.10
C VAL A 128 10.11 3.00 -11.88
N ASN A 129 11.41 3.20 -11.71
CA ASN A 129 12.40 2.37 -12.39
C ASN A 129 13.71 2.41 -11.63
N GLY A 130 14.21 1.24 -11.25
CA GLY A 130 15.51 1.14 -10.58
C GLY A 130 15.59 -0.01 -9.58
N PHE A 131 16.62 0.05 -8.77
CA PHE A 131 16.84 -0.86 -7.64
C PHE A 131 16.25 -0.21 -6.39
N THR A 132 15.04 -0.58 -6.02
CA THR A 132 14.21 0.23 -5.11
C THR A 132 13.91 -0.50 -3.80
N GLU A 133 13.37 -1.71 -3.87
CA GLU A 133 12.89 -2.43 -2.69
C GLU A 133 13.87 -3.50 -2.21
N SER A 134 14.16 -3.49 -0.92
CA SER A 134 15.15 -4.38 -0.29
C SER A 134 14.55 -5.54 0.50
N TYR A 135 13.25 -5.84 0.35
CA TYR A 135 12.58 -6.94 1.06
C TYR A 135 13.19 -8.32 0.81
N GLY A 136 13.78 -8.54 -0.37
CA GLY A 136 14.45 -9.79 -0.73
C GLY A 136 15.80 -9.99 -0.06
N ASP A 137 16.38 -8.96 0.55
CA ASP A 137 17.66 -9.03 1.25
C ASP A 137 17.45 -9.15 2.77
N PRO A 138 17.90 -10.24 3.43
CA PRO A 138 17.82 -10.38 4.89
C PRO A 138 18.52 -9.27 5.69
N LEU A 139 19.49 -8.58 5.08
CA LEU A 139 20.19 -7.44 5.68
C LEU A 139 19.53 -6.09 5.35
N GLY A 140 18.54 -6.08 4.46
CA GLY A 140 17.86 -4.86 4.03
C GLY A 140 18.74 -3.84 3.30
N VAL A 141 19.83 -4.29 2.67
CA VAL A 141 20.85 -3.46 2.01
C VAL A 141 20.70 -3.47 0.50
N LYS A 142 20.46 -4.66 -0.07
CA LYS A 142 20.40 -4.93 -1.50
C LYS A 142 18.98 -4.83 -2.02
N ALA A 143 18.79 -4.13 -3.14
CA ALA A 143 17.47 -4.02 -3.73
C ALA A 143 17.30 -4.92 -4.97
N SER A 144 16.05 -5.33 -5.19
CA SER A 144 15.60 -5.88 -6.46
C SER A 144 15.38 -4.77 -7.48
N TRP A 145 15.52 -5.10 -8.76
CA TRP A 145 15.16 -4.19 -9.83
C TRP A 145 13.67 -4.28 -10.13
N GLU A 146 13.04 -3.14 -10.25
CA GLU A 146 11.62 -3.02 -10.56
C GLU A 146 11.32 -1.88 -11.52
N SER A 147 10.23 -2.00 -12.24
CA SER A 147 9.71 -0.93 -13.07
C SER A 147 8.20 -0.96 -13.15
N LEU A 148 7.61 0.20 -13.04
CA LEU A 148 6.20 0.48 -13.27
C LEU A 148 6.10 1.70 -14.18
N VAL A 149 5.46 1.56 -15.33
CA VAL A 149 5.02 2.71 -16.14
C VAL A 149 3.54 2.89 -15.90
N ASN A 150 3.13 4.11 -15.62
CA ASN A 150 1.75 4.43 -15.28
C ASN A 150 1.32 5.78 -15.85
N PHE A 151 0.03 6.00 -15.86
CA PHE A 151 -0.55 7.32 -16.17
C PHE A 151 -1.60 7.68 -15.12
N LYS A 152 -1.76 8.98 -14.89
CA LYS A 152 -2.73 9.49 -13.91
C LYS A 152 -4.14 9.08 -14.31
N ASP A 153 -4.88 8.51 -13.37
CA ASP A 153 -6.31 8.42 -13.44
C ASP A 153 -6.89 9.79 -13.10
N LEU A 154 -7.38 10.49 -14.12
CA LEU A 154 -7.83 11.88 -13.96
C LEU A 154 -9.11 11.98 -13.13
N GLU A 155 -10.00 11.01 -13.23
CA GLU A 155 -11.26 10.99 -12.50
C GLU A 155 -11.01 10.70 -11.02
N ALA A 156 -10.29 9.63 -10.71
CA ALA A 156 -9.92 9.29 -9.35
C ALA A 156 -9.01 10.35 -8.71
N THR A 157 -8.08 10.94 -9.46
CA THR A 157 -7.25 12.04 -8.98
C THR A 157 -8.10 13.27 -8.64
N HIS A 158 -9.10 13.60 -9.44
CA HIS A 158 -10.03 14.70 -9.14
C HIS A 158 -10.81 14.44 -7.84
N ARG A 159 -11.22 13.21 -7.58
CA ARG A 159 -11.86 12.80 -6.32
C ARG A 159 -10.94 13.04 -5.12
N THR A 160 -9.69 12.60 -5.19
CA THR A 160 -8.72 12.82 -4.09
C THR A 160 -8.36 14.29 -3.90
N GLU A 161 -8.35 15.10 -4.97
CA GLU A 161 -8.16 16.55 -4.89
C GLU A 161 -9.31 17.25 -4.16
N ILE A 162 -10.56 16.85 -4.41
CA ILE A 162 -11.73 17.35 -3.67
C ILE A 162 -11.60 17.04 -2.19
N ILE A 163 -11.24 15.81 -1.83
CA ILE A 163 -11.03 15.38 -0.44
C ILE A 163 -9.92 16.22 0.21
N SER A 164 -8.77 16.31 -0.44
CA SER A 164 -7.59 17.01 0.10
C SER A 164 -7.81 18.51 0.25
N SER A 165 -8.54 19.14 -0.67
CA SER A 165 -8.89 20.57 -0.56
C SER A 165 -9.85 20.89 0.58
N ASN A 166 -10.57 19.89 1.09
CA ASN A 166 -11.43 20.00 2.25
C ASN A 166 -10.80 19.47 3.55
N ALA A 167 -9.50 19.14 3.54
CA ALA A 167 -8.81 18.49 4.66
C ALA A 167 -8.97 19.24 5.99
N GLN A 168 -8.92 20.57 5.99
CA GLN A 168 -9.11 21.37 7.19
C GLN A 168 -10.53 21.23 7.75
N TRP A 169 -11.54 21.21 6.87
CA TRP A 169 -12.92 21.02 7.30
C TRP A 169 -13.10 19.67 8.03
N PHE A 170 -12.55 18.60 7.47
CA PHE A 170 -12.61 17.26 8.06
C PHE A 170 -11.88 17.21 9.42
N GLU A 171 -10.70 17.83 9.52
CA GLU A 171 -9.95 17.91 10.79
C GLU A 171 -10.76 18.62 11.86
N ASP A 172 -11.34 19.78 11.52
CA ASP A 172 -12.08 20.63 12.46
C ASP A 172 -13.37 19.97 12.97
N HIS A 173 -14.02 19.16 12.13
CA HIS A 173 -15.29 18.48 12.45
C HIS A 173 -15.12 17.06 12.98
N SER A 174 -13.88 16.56 13.09
CA SER A 174 -13.65 15.22 13.63
C SER A 174 -14.09 15.12 15.10
N PRO A 175 -14.47 13.90 15.57
CA PRO A 175 -14.90 13.70 16.96
C PRO A 175 -13.74 13.72 17.96
N VAL A 176 -12.55 14.03 17.49
CA VAL A 176 -11.31 14.10 18.28
C VAL A 176 -11.28 15.35 19.16
N ASP A 177 -10.70 15.24 20.35
CA ASP A 177 -10.51 16.40 21.24
C ASP A 177 -9.71 17.51 20.55
N LYS A 178 -10.13 18.76 20.76
CA LYS A 178 -9.55 19.94 20.12
C LYS A 178 -8.02 20.05 20.34
N SER A 179 -7.53 19.63 21.51
CA SER A 179 -6.08 19.68 21.84
C SER A 179 -5.24 18.78 20.94
N PHE A 180 -5.83 17.76 20.32
CA PHE A 180 -5.16 16.81 19.46
C PHE A 180 -5.33 17.12 17.96
N LYS A 181 -6.14 18.12 17.60
CA LYS A 181 -6.34 18.55 16.21
C LYS A 181 -5.18 19.44 15.73
N LYS A 182 -4.90 19.33 14.44
CA LYS A 182 -3.97 20.25 13.77
C LYS A 182 -4.64 21.59 13.53
N GLU A 183 -3.96 22.67 13.83
CA GLU A 183 -4.44 24.03 13.53
C GLU A 183 -4.45 24.30 12.01
N LYS A 184 -3.51 23.67 11.28
CA LYS A 184 -3.41 23.77 9.84
C LYS A 184 -3.05 22.42 9.26
N VAL A 185 -3.99 21.85 8.49
CA VAL A 185 -3.79 20.61 7.76
C VAL A 185 -3.29 20.93 6.36
N LYS A 186 -2.20 20.26 5.95
CA LYS A 186 -1.85 20.17 4.54
C LYS A 186 -2.47 18.88 4.03
N GLY A 187 -3.39 18.97 3.08
CA GLY A 187 -3.91 17.81 2.39
C GLY A 187 -2.77 17.05 1.72
N VAL A 188 -2.73 15.76 1.91
CA VAL A 188 -1.83 14.87 1.17
C VAL A 188 -2.51 14.55 -0.15
N SER A 189 -1.91 14.90 -1.29
CA SER A 189 -2.44 14.45 -2.56
C SER A 189 -1.99 13.01 -2.79
N ALA A 190 -2.84 12.05 -2.47
CA ALA A 190 -2.71 10.71 -2.99
C ALA A 190 -3.07 10.75 -4.49
N LYS A 191 -2.20 10.21 -5.33
CA LYS A 191 -2.48 10.11 -6.77
C LYS A 191 -2.97 8.71 -7.06
N VAL A 192 -4.12 8.61 -7.68
CA VAL A 192 -4.57 7.34 -8.27
C VAL A 192 -3.99 7.24 -9.68
N ILE A 193 -3.38 6.12 -9.96
CA ILE A 193 -2.73 5.85 -11.25
C ILE A 193 -3.28 4.56 -11.88
N THR A 194 -3.16 4.50 -13.19
CA THR A 194 -3.38 3.28 -13.96
C THR A 194 -2.02 2.70 -14.36
N ALA A 195 -1.70 1.51 -13.87
CA ALA A 195 -0.52 0.79 -14.30
C ALA A 195 -0.67 0.41 -15.77
N ALA A 196 0.30 0.81 -16.58
CA ALA A 196 0.37 0.48 -18.00
C ALA A 196 1.28 -0.73 -18.26
N ILE A 197 2.47 -0.77 -17.63
CA ILE A 197 3.43 -1.86 -17.76
C ILE A 197 4.10 -2.08 -16.41
N LEU A 198 4.20 -3.32 -16.00
CA LEU A 198 4.99 -3.77 -14.85
C LEU A 198 6.18 -4.60 -15.32
N ALA A 199 7.31 -4.50 -14.63
CA ALA A 199 8.49 -5.32 -14.92
C ALA A 199 9.33 -5.54 -13.66
N GLY A 200 10.24 -6.52 -13.73
CA GLY A 200 11.10 -6.89 -12.61
C GLY A 200 10.27 -7.42 -11.44
N ASP A 201 10.60 -7.00 -10.24
CA ASP A 201 9.97 -7.51 -9.00
C ASP A 201 8.49 -7.12 -8.83
N LEU A 202 8.02 -6.13 -9.60
CA LEU A 202 6.60 -5.74 -9.64
C LEU A 202 5.74 -6.60 -10.59
N TYR A 203 6.34 -7.51 -11.38
CA TYR A 203 5.61 -8.34 -12.33
C TYR A 203 5.70 -9.83 -11.95
N PRO A 204 4.61 -10.61 -12.02
CA PRO A 204 3.23 -10.23 -12.35
C PRO A 204 2.41 -9.72 -11.14
N ALA A 205 2.96 -9.75 -9.94
CA ALA A 205 2.27 -9.35 -8.72
C ALA A 205 2.89 -8.09 -8.14
N THR A 206 2.08 -7.05 -7.95
CA THR A 206 2.51 -5.77 -7.40
C THR A 206 1.73 -5.40 -6.14
N ALA A 207 2.27 -4.45 -5.39
CA ALA A 207 1.52 -3.78 -4.32
C ALA A 207 0.36 -2.95 -4.90
N ILE A 208 -0.67 -2.74 -4.10
CA ILE A 208 -1.81 -1.87 -4.44
C ILE A 208 -1.41 -0.39 -4.39
N GLY A 209 -0.45 -0.06 -3.54
CA GLY A 209 0.08 1.29 -3.37
C GLY A 209 1.60 1.31 -3.28
N ILE A 210 2.19 2.43 -3.66
CA ILE A 210 3.63 2.67 -3.63
C ILE A 210 3.89 4.03 -2.99
N ASN A 211 4.83 4.10 -2.06
CA ASN A 211 5.28 5.34 -1.43
C ASN A 211 6.81 5.44 -1.50
N LEU A 212 7.33 6.22 -2.42
CA LEU A 212 8.75 6.37 -2.72
C LEU A 212 9.20 7.84 -2.68
N PRO A 213 10.52 8.09 -2.50
CA PRO A 213 11.63 7.16 -2.33
C PRO A 213 11.74 6.59 -0.91
N ASN A 214 12.49 5.50 -0.76
CA ASN A 214 12.74 4.86 0.54
C ASN A 214 13.82 5.58 1.38
N ALA A 215 14.62 6.44 0.79
CA ALA A 215 15.65 7.22 1.48
C ALA A 215 15.03 8.24 2.46
N ASN A 216 15.18 8.00 3.76
CA ASN A 216 14.56 8.82 4.82
C ASN A 216 14.90 10.31 4.74
N TRP A 217 16.15 10.66 4.43
CA TRP A 217 16.55 12.05 4.31
C TRP A 217 15.89 12.76 3.12
N ILE A 218 15.69 12.06 1.99
CA ILE A 218 14.97 12.62 0.83
C ILE A 218 13.51 12.86 1.21
N ARG A 219 12.87 11.90 1.87
CA ARG A 219 11.49 12.06 2.36
C ARG A 219 11.35 13.25 3.30
N ALA A 220 12.30 13.41 4.21
CA ALA A 220 12.28 14.52 5.18
C ALA A 220 12.48 15.90 4.53
N HIS A 221 13.37 16.02 3.56
CA HIS A 221 13.73 17.32 2.98
C HIS A 221 12.98 17.64 1.67
N HIS A 222 12.60 16.64 0.90
CA HIS A 222 12.00 16.82 -0.44
C HIS A 222 10.59 16.23 -0.55
N GLY A 223 10.17 15.40 0.41
CA GLY A 223 8.88 14.72 0.40
C GLY A 223 8.93 13.34 -0.28
N SER A 224 7.76 12.80 -0.54
CA SER A 224 7.56 11.52 -1.21
C SER A 224 6.36 11.58 -2.15
N LYS A 225 6.30 10.69 -3.13
CA LYS A 225 5.10 10.43 -3.91
C LYS A 225 4.42 9.16 -3.37
N SER A 226 3.16 9.30 -3.01
CA SER A 226 2.26 8.19 -2.72
C SER A 226 1.32 8.00 -3.89
N VAL A 227 1.22 6.79 -4.40
CA VAL A 227 0.33 6.44 -5.51
C VAL A 227 -0.45 5.18 -5.19
N THR A 228 -1.73 5.18 -5.52
CA THR A 228 -2.59 3.99 -5.48
C THR A 228 -2.78 3.48 -6.91
N ILE A 229 -2.62 2.17 -7.11
CA ILE A 229 -2.73 1.56 -8.44
C ILE A 229 -4.19 1.15 -8.66
N GLY A 230 -4.99 2.08 -9.18
CA GLY A 230 -6.45 1.96 -9.28
C GLY A 230 -6.92 0.77 -10.11
N ASN A 231 -6.31 0.51 -11.26
CA ASN A 231 -6.72 -0.62 -12.10
C ASN A 231 -6.40 -2.00 -11.49
N ILE A 232 -5.45 -2.09 -10.59
CA ILE A 232 -5.21 -3.32 -9.82
C ILE A 232 -6.33 -3.51 -8.80
N THR A 233 -6.68 -2.48 -8.06
CA THR A 233 -7.81 -2.50 -7.10
C THR A 233 -9.12 -2.85 -7.82
N ASP A 234 -9.37 -2.20 -8.96
CA ASP A 234 -10.54 -2.43 -9.79
C ASP A 234 -10.61 -3.88 -10.33
N ALA A 235 -9.46 -4.45 -10.71
CA ALA A 235 -9.38 -5.84 -11.11
C ALA A 235 -9.71 -6.81 -9.97
N TYR A 236 -9.28 -6.53 -8.74
CA TYR A 236 -9.67 -7.31 -7.56
C TYR A 236 -11.17 -7.22 -7.31
N ASN A 237 -11.74 -6.01 -7.36
CA ASN A 237 -13.17 -5.79 -7.17
C ASN A 237 -13.98 -6.56 -8.23
N LYS A 238 -13.64 -6.42 -9.50
CA LYS A 238 -14.30 -7.16 -10.59
C LYS A 238 -14.20 -8.68 -10.45
N ALA A 239 -13.05 -9.20 -10.02
CA ALA A 239 -12.89 -10.63 -9.77
C ALA A 239 -13.72 -11.13 -8.57
N ALA A 240 -14.08 -10.23 -7.64
CA ALA A 240 -14.93 -10.55 -6.50
C ALA A 240 -16.44 -10.58 -6.85
N HIS A 241 -16.86 -9.83 -7.87
CA HIS A 241 -18.25 -9.81 -8.29
C HIS A 241 -18.70 -11.17 -8.84
N GLY A 242 -19.82 -11.68 -8.31
CA GLY A 242 -20.45 -12.92 -8.78
C GLY A 242 -19.64 -14.19 -8.56
N ASN A 243 -18.62 -14.17 -7.73
CA ASN A 243 -17.78 -15.33 -7.42
C ASN A 243 -18.35 -16.23 -6.32
N GLY A 244 -19.53 -15.93 -5.79
CA GLY A 244 -20.21 -16.66 -4.72
C GLY A 244 -19.82 -16.26 -3.31
N PHE A 245 -18.84 -15.34 -3.14
CA PHE A 245 -18.40 -14.91 -1.80
C PHE A 245 -19.48 -14.16 -1.04
N ASN A 246 -20.14 -13.20 -1.68
CA ASN A 246 -21.21 -12.43 -1.04
C ASN A 246 -22.42 -13.30 -0.74
N GLU A 247 -22.78 -14.24 -1.61
CA GLU A 247 -23.86 -15.21 -1.38
C GLU A 247 -23.55 -16.13 -0.19
N GLU A 248 -22.29 -16.48 0.02
CA GLU A 248 -21.88 -17.35 1.12
C GLU A 248 -21.80 -16.62 2.47
N PHE A 249 -21.27 -15.38 2.50
CA PHE A 249 -20.89 -14.72 3.76
C PHE A 249 -21.82 -13.58 4.17
N VAL A 250 -22.55 -12.96 3.25
CA VAL A 250 -23.47 -11.85 3.54
C VAL A 250 -24.82 -12.39 4.02
N TYR A 251 -25.31 -11.84 5.11
CA TYR A 251 -26.48 -12.35 5.84
C TYR A 251 -27.77 -12.43 5.01
N ASN A 252 -28.08 -11.40 4.22
CA ASN A 252 -29.34 -11.29 3.50
C ASN A 252 -29.20 -10.60 2.14
N ASP A 253 -30.28 -10.64 1.34
CA ASP A 253 -30.32 -10.04 0.00
C ASP A 253 -30.23 -8.52 0.01
N GLU A 254 -30.76 -7.85 1.01
CA GLU A 254 -30.71 -6.41 1.14
C GLU A 254 -29.27 -5.91 1.25
N GLU A 255 -28.45 -6.55 2.11
CA GLU A 255 -27.04 -6.21 2.24
C GLU A 255 -26.27 -6.55 0.98
N ARG A 256 -26.57 -7.68 0.32
CA ARG A 256 -25.93 -8.04 -0.96
C ARG A 256 -26.19 -6.99 -2.03
N GLN A 257 -27.45 -6.57 -2.21
CA GLN A 257 -27.84 -5.52 -3.17
C GLN A 257 -27.14 -4.20 -2.88
N ARG A 258 -27.04 -3.83 -1.60
CA ARG A 258 -26.35 -2.61 -1.18
C ARG A 258 -24.85 -2.66 -1.48
N ILE A 259 -24.20 -3.80 -1.23
CA ILE A 259 -22.80 -4.03 -1.58
C ILE A 259 -22.60 -3.98 -3.10
N ASP A 260 -23.46 -4.63 -3.87
CA ASP A 260 -23.38 -4.63 -5.33
C ASP A 260 -23.57 -3.21 -5.92
N GLN A 261 -24.40 -2.39 -5.28
CA GLN A 261 -24.67 -1.03 -5.75
C GLN A 261 -23.60 -0.02 -5.36
N TYR A 262 -23.06 -0.10 -4.15
CA TYR A 262 -22.24 0.96 -3.57
C TYR A 262 -20.85 0.48 -3.09
N GLY A 263 -20.63 -0.82 -2.98
CA GLY A 263 -19.45 -1.37 -2.30
C GLY A 263 -18.14 -0.89 -2.90
N ASP A 264 -17.99 -0.93 -4.22
CA ASP A 264 -16.77 -0.50 -4.90
C ASP A 264 -16.51 0.99 -4.65
N LEU A 265 -17.51 1.84 -4.87
CA LEU A 265 -17.40 3.28 -4.66
C LEU A 265 -17.03 3.64 -3.22
N THR A 266 -17.72 3.04 -2.25
CA THR A 266 -17.53 3.39 -0.84
C THR A 266 -16.24 2.80 -0.28
N GLY A 267 -15.79 1.66 -0.77
CA GLY A 267 -14.47 1.11 -0.45
C GLY A 267 -13.33 1.96 -1.02
N GLU A 268 -13.45 2.46 -2.23
CA GLU A 268 -12.49 3.41 -2.80
C GLU A 268 -12.46 4.72 -2.02
N LEU A 269 -13.63 5.28 -1.66
CA LEU A 269 -13.72 6.49 -0.85
C LEU A 269 -13.14 6.29 0.54
N HIS A 270 -13.38 5.15 1.18
CA HIS A 270 -12.75 4.83 2.46
C HIS A 270 -11.23 4.85 2.34
N THR A 271 -10.68 4.21 1.30
CA THR A 271 -9.24 4.22 1.01
C THR A 271 -8.72 5.64 0.77
N ASP A 272 -9.41 6.44 -0.05
CA ASP A 272 -9.01 7.82 -0.31
C ASP A 272 -9.03 8.70 0.97
N LEU A 273 -10.05 8.54 1.82
CA LEU A 273 -10.16 9.24 3.10
C LEU A 273 -9.08 8.79 4.10
N HIS A 274 -8.77 7.47 4.13
CA HIS A 274 -7.68 6.89 4.92
C HIS A 274 -6.34 7.52 4.55
N GLU A 275 -5.99 7.51 3.26
CA GLU A 275 -4.70 7.98 2.76
C GLU A 275 -4.59 9.51 2.78
N CYS A 276 -5.59 10.23 2.27
CA CYS A 276 -5.51 11.68 2.10
C CYS A 276 -5.69 12.43 3.43
N LEU A 277 -6.50 11.91 4.32
CA LEU A 277 -6.89 12.59 5.55
C LEU A 277 -6.48 11.81 6.80
N GLY A 278 -6.71 10.50 6.83
CA GLY A 278 -6.46 9.67 7.99
C GLY A 278 -5.03 9.84 8.51
N HIS A 279 -4.04 9.49 7.71
CA HIS A 279 -2.63 9.66 8.07
C HIS A 279 -2.22 11.12 8.27
N GLY A 280 -2.89 12.04 7.60
CA GLY A 280 -2.62 13.48 7.69
C GLY A 280 -3.21 14.16 8.92
N SER A 281 -4.19 13.57 9.61
CA SER A 281 -4.94 14.17 10.71
C SER A 281 -4.23 14.09 12.06
N GLY A 282 -4.70 14.89 13.02
CA GLY A 282 -4.24 14.86 14.41
C GLY A 282 -2.79 15.27 14.59
N LYS A 283 -2.39 15.53 15.83
CA LYS A 283 -1.03 15.89 16.20
C LYS A 283 -0.59 15.23 17.50
N LEU A 284 0.71 15.05 17.67
CA LEU A 284 1.30 14.71 18.95
C LEU A 284 1.32 15.94 19.86
N LEU A 285 1.19 15.74 21.16
CA LEU A 285 1.43 16.80 22.13
C LEU A 285 2.92 17.14 22.20
N PRO A 286 3.28 18.37 22.57
CA PRO A 286 4.68 18.77 22.72
C PRO A 286 5.45 17.84 23.65
N GLY A 287 6.62 17.35 23.20
CA GLY A 287 7.50 16.49 23.97
C GLY A 287 7.15 15.02 23.95
N VAL A 288 6.11 14.60 23.23
CA VAL A 288 5.79 13.17 23.03
C VAL A 288 6.72 12.60 21.95
N ASP A 289 7.37 11.48 22.30
CA ASP A 289 8.19 10.72 21.37
C ASP A 289 7.28 10.08 20.28
N PRO A 290 7.53 10.31 18.98
CA PRO A 290 6.78 9.66 17.90
C PRO A 290 6.75 8.13 17.98
N ASP A 291 7.81 7.53 18.55
CA ASP A 291 7.96 6.07 18.71
C ASP A 291 7.49 5.56 20.08
N ALA A 292 6.82 6.38 20.88
CA ALA A 292 6.37 6.02 22.24
C ALA A 292 5.53 4.74 22.30
N LEU A 293 4.75 4.45 21.25
CA LEU A 293 3.88 3.28 21.19
C LEU A 293 4.61 1.98 20.78
N LYS A 294 5.87 2.07 20.38
CA LYS A 294 6.74 0.92 20.05
C LYS A 294 6.05 -0.07 19.09
N ALA A 295 6.04 -1.35 19.44
CA ALA A 295 5.47 -2.43 18.62
C ALA A 295 3.96 -2.30 18.33
N TYR A 296 3.24 -1.46 19.07
CA TYR A 296 1.81 -1.22 18.85
C TYR A 296 1.54 -0.03 17.92
N GLY A 297 2.57 0.76 17.64
CA GLY A 297 2.45 2.02 16.90
C GLY A 297 1.82 1.85 15.51
N SER A 298 2.23 0.85 14.75
CA SER A 298 1.69 0.60 13.40
C SER A 298 0.19 0.27 13.43
N THR A 299 -0.22 -0.65 14.32
CA THR A 299 -1.64 -1.03 14.44
C THR A 299 -2.50 0.17 14.87
N ILE A 300 -2.03 0.98 15.80
CA ILE A 300 -2.73 2.19 16.28
C ILE A 300 -2.84 3.24 15.16
N GLU A 301 -1.77 3.43 14.36
CA GLU A 301 -1.79 4.37 13.24
C GLU A 301 -2.77 3.95 12.15
N GLU A 302 -2.74 2.68 11.74
CA GLU A 302 -3.66 2.15 10.75
C GLU A 302 -5.12 2.18 11.24
N ALA A 303 -5.35 1.85 12.51
CA ALA A 303 -6.68 1.97 13.11
C ALA A 303 -7.19 3.41 13.15
N ARG A 304 -6.29 4.38 13.39
CA ARG A 304 -6.63 5.80 13.38
C ARG A 304 -7.02 6.28 11.98
N ALA A 305 -6.25 5.88 10.97
CA ALA A 305 -6.51 6.25 9.59
C ALA A 305 -7.80 5.60 9.05
N ASP A 306 -8.01 4.30 9.29
CA ASP A 306 -9.25 3.60 8.93
C ASP A 306 -10.47 4.20 9.62
N LEU A 307 -10.40 4.49 10.92
CA LEU A 307 -11.51 5.09 11.66
C LEU A 307 -11.85 6.50 11.16
N PHE A 308 -10.85 7.28 10.75
CA PHE A 308 -11.08 8.58 10.15
C PHE A 308 -11.86 8.43 8.84
N GLY A 309 -11.43 7.50 7.98
CA GLY A 309 -12.13 7.17 6.74
C GLY A 309 -13.55 6.66 6.99
N LEU A 310 -13.72 5.70 7.89
CA LEU A 310 -15.03 5.14 8.25
C LEU A 310 -15.97 6.18 8.83
N TYR A 311 -15.50 7.03 9.73
CA TYR A 311 -16.35 8.09 10.32
C TYR A 311 -16.88 9.04 9.26
N TYR A 312 -16.06 9.37 8.25
CA TYR A 312 -16.42 10.35 7.24
C TYR A 312 -17.06 9.75 5.98
N VAL A 313 -16.90 8.48 5.66
CA VAL A 313 -17.64 7.86 4.54
C VAL A 313 -19.15 7.95 4.73
N ALA A 314 -19.62 8.04 5.98
CA ALA A 314 -21.03 8.24 6.35
C ALA A 314 -21.43 9.71 6.50
N ASP A 315 -20.54 10.66 6.27
CA ASP A 315 -20.83 12.07 6.52
C ASP A 315 -21.60 12.70 5.36
N PRO A 316 -22.67 13.47 5.63
CA PRO A 316 -23.42 14.21 4.60
C PRO A 316 -22.55 15.14 3.75
N LYS A 317 -21.37 15.52 4.24
CA LYS A 317 -20.39 16.31 3.49
C LYS A 317 -19.98 15.63 2.18
N LEU A 318 -19.89 14.30 2.14
CA LEU A 318 -19.55 13.59 0.90
C LEU A 318 -20.67 13.69 -0.16
N VAL A 319 -21.92 13.74 0.25
CA VAL A 319 -23.06 14.02 -0.66
C VAL A 319 -22.98 15.46 -1.18
N GLU A 320 -22.73 16.43 -0.28
CA GLU A 320 -22.52 17.84 -0.66
C GLU A 320 -21.41 18.01 -1.69
N LEU A 321 -20.30 17.30 -1.48
CA LEU A 321 -19.13 17.29 -2.39
C LEU A 321 -19.37 16.45 -3.65
N LYS A 322 -20.51 15.78 -3.78
CA LYS A 322 -20.87 14.88 -4.90
C LYS A 322 -19.92 13.69 -5.05
N LEU A 323 -19.35 13.24 -3.96
CA LEU A 323 -18.46 12.07 -3.92
C LEU A 323 -19.23 10.76 -3.76
N VAL A 324 -20.45 10.81 -3.22
CA VAL A 324 -21.42 9.71 -3.15
C VAL A 324 -22.77 10.11 -3.70
N PRO A 325 -23.55 9.18 -4.27
CA PRO A 325 -24.84 9.49 -4.90
C PRO A 325 -25.94 9.81 -3.88
N ASP A 326 -25.88 9.22 -2.70
CA ASP A 326 -26.88 9.40 -1.64
C ASP A 326 -26.31 9.11 -0.23
N ALA A 327 -27.09 9.41 0.80
CA ALA A 327 -26.70 9.30 2.20
C ALA A 327 -26.69 7.85 2.73
N GLU A 328 -27.19 6.88 2.00
CA GLU A 328 -27.28 5.48 2.44
C GLU A 328 -26.09 4.62 1.96
N ALA A 329 -25.31 5.16 1.01
CA ALA A 329 -24.21 4.44 0.38
C ALA A 329 -23.19 3.89 1.39
N TYR A 330 -22.88 4.62 2.44
CA TYR A 330 -21.90 4.23 3.47
C TYR A 330 -22.19 2.90 4.15
N LYS A 331 -23.46 2.47 4.17
CA LYS A 331 -23.86 1.21 4.82
C LYS A 331 -23.20 0.00 4.18
N ALA A 332 -22.91 0.08 2.87
CA ALA A 332 -22.20 -0.97 2.17
C ALA A 332 -20.76 -1.14 2.74
N GLU A 333 -20.05 -0.04 2.93
CA GLU A 333 -18.70 -0.08 3.49
C GLU A 333 -18.70 -0.54 4.95
N TYR A 334 -19.62 -0.03 5.77
CA TYR A 334 -19.73 -0.41 7.18
C TYR A 334 -19.99 -1.91 7.33
N TYR A 335 -20.90 -2.45 6.53
CA TYR A 335 -21.20 -3.89 6.56
C TYR A 335 -19.98 -4.71 6.16
N THR A 336 -19.37 -4.36 5.02
CA THR A 336 -18.21 -5.06 4.47
C THR A 336 -17.01 -5.01 5.43
N PHE A 337 -16.73 -3.82 5.99
CA PHE A 337 -15.64 -3.64 6.94
C PHE A 337 -15.82 -4.47 8.21
N LEU A 338 -17.02 -4.42 8.82
CA LEU A 338 -17.33 -5.18 10.03
C LEU A 338 -17.32 -6.69 9.78
N MET A 339 -17.90 -7.15 8.69
CA MET A 339 -17.85 -8.58 8.30
C MET A 339 -16.40 -9.04 8.09
N ASN A 340 -15.59 -8.23 7.41
CA ASN A 340 -14.18 -8.55 7.19
C ASN A 340 -13.41 -8.60 8.50
N GLY A 341 -13.51 -7.58 9.32
CA GLY A 341 -12.78 -7.49 10.59
C GLY A 341 -13.17 -8.54 11.63
N LEU A 342 -14.45 -8.92 11.67
CA LEU A 342 -14.95 -9.94 12.60
C LEU A 342 -14.71 -11.38 12.09
N MET A 343 -14.72 -11.60 10.76
CA MET A 343 -14.84 -12.95 10.25
C MET A 343 -14.01 -13.22 8.99
N THR A 344 -14.29 -12.55 7.86
CA THR A 344 -13.81 -13.03 6.57
C THR A 344 -12.33 -12.85 6.32
N GLN A 345 -11.66 -11.89 6.97
CA GLN A 345 -10.20 -11.77 6.85
C GLN A 345 -9.43 -12.99 7.40
N LEU A 346 -10.07 -13.81 8.24
CA LEU A 346 -9.45 -15.01 8.82
C LEU A 346 -9.03 -16.04 7.77
N VAL A 347 -9.57 -15.97 6.54
CA VAL A 347 -9.12 -16.82 5.42
C VAL A 347 -7.63 -16.67 5.10
N ARG A 348 -7.01 -15.56 5.51
CA ARG A 348 -5.59 -15.27 5.27
C ARG A 348 -4.66 -15.76 6.38
N ILE A 349 -5.21 -16.30 7.46
CA ILE A 349 -4.45 -16.75 8.64
C ILE A 349 -4.32 -18.26 8.60
N GLU A 350 -3.10 -18.76 8.83
CA GLU A 350 -2.86 -20.18 8.98
C GLU A 350 -3.47 -20.70 10.30
N PRO A 351 -4.07 -21.91 10.29
CA PRO A 351 -4.66 -22.48 11.49
C PRO A 351 -3.71 -22.51 12.67
N GLY A 352 -4.17 -22.02 13.81
CA GLY A 352 -3.40 -21.98 15.06
C GLY A 352 -2.55 -20.72 15.24
N ASN A 353 -2.47 -19.85 14.24
CA ASN A 353 -1.75 -18.58 14.33
C ASN A 353 -2.66 -17.44 14.80
N ASN A 354 -2.05 -16.43 15.41
CA ASN A 354 -2.65 -15.14 15.68
C ASN A 354 -2.45 -14.16 14.52
N ILE A 355 -3.14 -13.03 14.57
CA ILE A 355 -2.97 -11.96 13.58
C ILE A 355 -1.68 -11.19 13.88
N GLU A 356 -0.79 -11.08 12.89
CA GLU A 356 0.50 -10.37 13.01
C GLU A 356 0.55 -9.07 12.22
N GLU A 357 -0.09 -9.05 11.06
CA GLU A 357 -0.05 -7.93 10.11
C GLU A 357 -0.91 -6.74 10.60
N ALA A 358 -0.37 -5.52 10.51
CA ALA A 358 -0.95 -4.31 11.12
C ALA A 358 -2.35 -3.96 10.59
N HIS A 359 -2.59 -4.07 9.29
CA HIS A 359 -3.91 -3.77 8.71
C HIS A 359 -4.96 -4.81 9.08
N MET A 360 -4.59 -6.07 9.23
CA MET A 360 -5.50 -7.10 9.72
C MET A 360 -5.80 -6.91 11.21
N ARG A 361 -4.79 -6.52 12.00
CA ARG A 361 -4.95 -6.17 13.41
C ARG A 361 -5.89 -4.99 13.61
N ASN A 362 -5.71 -3.93 12.85
CA ASN A 362 -6.55 -2.75 12.97
C ASN A 362 -8.02 -3.07 12.63
N ARG A 363 -8.29 -3.82 11.56
CA ARG A 363 -9.66 -4.21 11.17
C ARG A 363 -10.33 -5.04 12.25
N GLN A 364 -9.63 -6.02 12.80
CA GLN A 364 -10.19 -6.81 13.91
C GLN A 364 -10.41 -5.96 15.15
N LEU A 365 -9.46 -5.08 15.51
CA LEU A 365 -9.58 -4.19 16.66
C LEU A 365 -10.86 -3.35 16.56
N ILE A 366 -11.04 -2.65 15.45
CA ILE A 366 -12.20 -1.78 15.24
C ILE A 366 -13.49 -2.58 15.26
N ALA A 367 -13.57 -3.67 14.50
CA ALA A 367 -14.79 -4.45 14.39
C ALA A 367 -15.17 -5.14 15.71
N ARG A 368 -14.21 -5.72 16.44
CA ARG A 368 -14.48 -6.35 17.75
C ARG A 368 -14.81 -5.35 18.83
N TRP A 369 -14.16 -4.19 18.83
CA TRP A 369 -14.47 -3.13 19.78
C TRP A 369 -15.91 -2.63 19.58
N VAL A 370 -16.32 -2.38 18.33
CA VAL A 370 -17.70 -1.97 18.02
C VAL A 370 -18.70 -3.07 18.38
N PHE A 371 -18.41 -4.33 18.07
CA PHE A 371 -19.23 -5.48 18.42
C PHE A 371 -19.44 -5.56 19.93
N GLU A 372 -18.39 -5.44 20.72
CA GLU A 372 -18.47 -5.53 22.20
C GLU A 372 -19.19 -4.32 22.79
N LYS A 373 -18.83 -3.10 22.37
CA LYS A 373 -19.45 -1.86 22.91
C LYS A 373 -20.90 -1.69 22.50
N GLY A 374 -21.25 -2.12 21.30
CA GLY A 374 -22.63 -2.10 20.79
C GLY A 374 -23.51 -3.25 21.28
N ALA A 375 -22.95 -4.24 21.97
CA ALA A 375 -23.69 -5.44 22.40
C ALA A 375 -24.93 -5.16 23.28
N PRO A 376 -24.90 -4.22 24.25
CA PRO A 376 -26.09 -3.92 25.05
C PRO A 376 -27.31 -3.51 24.23
N ASP A 377 -27.08 -2.78 23.12
CA ASP A 377 -28.12 -2.27 22.22
C ASP A 377 -28.25 -3.13 20.95
N LYS A 378 -27.54 -4.25 20.87
CA LYS A 378 -27.51 -5.17 19.74
C LYS A 378 -27.15 -4.47 18.41
N VAL A 379 -26.26 -3.52 18.45
CA VAL A 379 -25.86 -2.72 17.28
C VAL A 379 -25.30 -3.59 16.18
N VAL A 380 -24.42 -4.52 16.54
CA VAL A 380 -23.85 -5.54 15.66
C VAL A 380 -23.97 -6.89 16.36
N GLU A 381 -24.45 -7.89 15.67
CA GLU A 381 -24.59 -9.26 16.18
C GLU A 381 -23.87 -10.27 15.28
N MET A 382 -23.43 -11.36 15.86
CA MET A 382 -23.01 -12.56 15.15
C MET A 382 -24.07 -13.63 15.38
N VAL A 383 -24.80 -13.97 14.34
CA VAL A 383 -25.94 -14.90 14.42
C VAL A 383 -25.65 -16.20 13.69
N LYS A 384 -26.23 -17.30 14.16
CA LYS A 384 -26.17 -18.58 13.44
C LYS A 384 -27.47 -18.81 12.67
N LYS A 385 -27.32 -19.09 11.36
CA LYS A 385 -28.40 -19.46 10.44
C LYS A 385 -27.93 -20.67 9.63
N ASP A 386 -28.71 -21.75 9.64
CA ASP A 386 -28.39 -22.98 8.92
C ASP A 386 -26.99 -23.55 9.23
N GLY A 387 -26.56 -23.42 10.48
CA GLY A 387 -25.25 -23.89 10.94
C GLY A 387 -24.06 -22.98 10.61
N LYS A 388 -24.28 -21.86 9.91
CA LYS A 388 -23.27 -20.88 9.53
C LYS A 388 -23.39 -19.60 10.35
N THR A 389 -22.27 -19.00 10.65
CA THR A 389 -22.18 -17.70 11.34
C THR A 389 -22.23 -16.54 10.34
N TYR A 390 -22.99 -15.52 10.68
CA TYR A 390 -23.14 -14.29 9.90
C TYR A 390 -23.04 -13.06 10.79
N VAL A 391 -22.53 -11.98 10.23
CA VAL A 391 -22.56 -10.65 10.85
C VAL A 391 -23.86 -9.96 10.44
N VAL A 392 -24.51 -9.35 11.40
CA VAL A 392 -25.75 -8.55 11.21
C VAL A 392 -25.51 -7.17 11.82
N VAL A 393 -25.76 -6.13 11.06
CA VAL A 393 -25.73 -4.74 11.53
C VAL A 393 -27.16 -4.23 11.67
N ASN A 394 -27.59 -3.96 12.90
CA ASN A 394 -28.95 -3.56 13.21
C ASN A 394 -29.10 -2.01 13.26
N ASP A 395 -28.03 -1.29 13.58
CA ASP A 395 -28.04 0.17 13.73
C ASP A 395 -26.76 0.80 13.17
N TYR A 396 -26.82 1.25 11.92
CA TYR A 396 -25.69 1.86 11.23
C TYR A 396 -25.31 3.25 11.77
N GLU A 397 -26.28 4.01 12.28
CA GLU A 397 -26.01 5.31 12.88
C GLU A 397 -25.23 5.14 14.18
N LYS A 398 -25.62 4.16 14.98
CA LYS A 398 -24.90 3.82 16.21
C LYS A 398 -23.49 3.27 15.93
N VAL A 399 -23.31 2.52 14.85
CA VAL A 399 -21.96 2.13 14.40
C VAL A 399 -21.09 3.36 14.16
N ARG A 400 -21.61 4.38 13.46
CA ARG A 400 -20.88 5.63 13.23
C ARG A 400 -20.48 6.34 14.53
N GLU A 401 -21.40 6.41 15.50
CA GLU A 401 -21.10 6.98 16.82
C GLU A 401 -19.95 6.21 17.49
N LEU A 402 -19.99 4.88 17.51
CA LEU A 402 -18.95 4.03 18.08
C LEU A 402 -17.61 4.18 17.35
N PHE A 403 -17.60 4.31 16.04
CA PHE A 403 -16.37 4.64 15.30
C PHE A 403 -15.80 5.99 15.73
N GLY A 404 -16.64 7.00 15.96
CA GLY A 404 -16.23 8.30 16.47
C GLY A 404 -15.62 8.22 17.88
N GLU A 405 -16.24 7.47 18.78
CA GLU A 405 -15.73 7.25 20.14
C GLU A 405 -14.37 6.57 20.13
N LEU A 406 -14.22 5.51 19.32
CA LEU A 406 -12.95 4.79 19.21
C LEU A 406 -11.87 5.64 18.53
N LEU A 407 -12.22 6.44 17.51
CA LEU A 407 -11.30 7.39 16.89
C LEU A 407 -10.76 8.41 17.89
N ALA A 408 -11.63 8.97 18.73
CA ALA A 408 -11.24 9.91 19.77
C ALA A 408 -10.26 9.28 20.77
N GLU A 409 -10.50 8.05 21.20
CA GLU A 409 -9.61 7.34 22.12
C GLU A 409 -8.28 6.96 21.46
N ILE A 410 -8.29 6.45 20.25
CA ILE A 410 -7.06 6.11 19.52
C ILE A 410 -6.22 7.34 19.24
N GLN A 411 -6.85 8.47 18.89
CA GLN A 411 -6.12 9.74 18.73
C GLN A 411 -5.53 10.21 20.05
N ARG A 412 -6.25 10.09 21.16
CA ARG A 412 -5.72 10.39 22.50
C ARG A 412 -4.47 9.57 22.79
N ILE A 413 -4.57 8.26 22.62
CA ILE A 413 -3.45 7.32 22.83
C ILE A 413 -2.23 7.76 22.03
N LYS A 414 -2.41 8.02 20.74
CA LYS A 414 -1.32 8.46 19.86
C LYS A 414 -0.75 9.81 20.27
N SER A 415 -1.63 10.79 20.49
CA SER A 415 -1.24 12.17 20.79
C SER A 415 -0.49 12.31 22.11
N THR A 416 -0.77 11.47 23.09
CA THR A 416 -0.15 11.47 24.41
C THR A 416 1.01 10.48 24.55
N GLY A 417 1.21 9.60 23.56
CA GLY A 417 2.19 8.51 23.65
C GLY A 417 1.83 7.44 24.71
N ASP A 418 0.54 7.21 24.94
CA ASP A 418 0.02 6.26 25.93
C ASP A 418 0.26 4.80 25.50
N PHE A 419 1.45 4.30 25.81
CA PHE A 419 1.86 2.93 25.51
C PHE A 419 0.93 1.87 26.13
N GLU A 420 0.51 2.05 27.38
CA GLU A 420 -0.36 1.08 28.07
C GLU A 420 -1.78 1.05 27.49
N GLY A 421 -2.30 2.21 27.09
CA GLY A 421 -3.56 2.30 26.35
C GLY A 421 -3.47 1.57 25.01
N ALA A 422 -2.41 1.81 24.24
CA ALA A 422 -2.16 1.12 22.97
C ALA A 422 -2.05 -0.40 23.16
N ARG A 423 -1.23 -0.84 24.12
CA ARG A 423 -1.07 -2.26 24.44
C ARG A 423 -2.41 -2.92 24.79
N THR A 424 -3.17 -2.29 25.66
CA THR A 424 -4.46 -2.83 26.12
C THR A 424 -5.45 -2.99 24.96
N LEU A 425 -5.58 -2.00 24.10
CA LEU A 425 -6.46 -2.10 22.93
C LEU A 425 -6.02 -3.19 21.96
N VAL A 426 -4.73 -3.20 21.58
CA VAL A 426 -4.22 -4.14 20.59
C VAL A 426 -4.27 -5.58 21.11
N GLU A 427 -3.83 -5.84 22.33
CA GLU A 427 -3.82 -7.20 22.88
C GLU A 427 -5.24 -7.76 23.13
N ASN A 428 -6.19 -6.91 23.52
CA ASN A 428 -7.56 -7.35 23.78
C ASN A 428 -8.37 -7.57 22.49
N TYR A 429 -8.15 -6.75 21.46
CA TYR A 429 -9.06 -6.72 20.31
C TYR A 429 -8.40 -7.14 18.99
N ALA A 430 -7.07 -6.98 18.81
CA ALA A 430 -6.46 -7.06 17.50
C ALA A 430 -5.81 -8.42 17.18
N VAL A 431 -5.37 -9.18 18.17
CA VAL A 431 -4.39 -10.25 17.98
C VAL A 431 -5.01 -11.63 17.94
N LYS A 432 -5.90 -11.94 18.89
CA LYS A 432 -6.42 -13.29 19.10
C LYS A 432 -7.46 -13.69 18.07
N VAL A 433 -7.33 -14.92 17.57
CA VAL A 433 -8.26 -15.54 16.64
C VAL A 433 -9.11 -16.56 17.39
N ASP A 434 -10.44 -16.53 17.19
CA ASP A 434 -11.33 -17.61 17.66
C ASP A 434 -11.12 -18.84 16.77
N PRO A 435 -10.61 -19.96 17.28
CA PRO A 435 -10.28 -21.12 16.47
C PRO A 435 -11.50 -21.82 15.87
N THR A 436 -12.67 -21.72 16.52
CA THR A 436 -13.91 -22.34 16.03
C THR A 436 -14.46 -21.57 14.85
N LEU A 437 -14.54 -20.23 14.98
CA LEU A 437 -14.94 -19.36 13.89
C LEU A 437 -13.95 -19.44 12.71
N HIS A 438 -12.66 -19.46 13.01
CA HIS A 438 -11.62 -19.58 11.99
C HIS A 438 -11.77 -20.86 11.16
N ALA A 439 -11.96 -22.01 11.81
CA ALA A 439 -12.19 -23.28 11.12
C ALA A 439 -13.45 -23.25 10.25
N GLU A 440 -14.56 -22.66 10.74
CA GLU A 440 -15.79 -22.47 9.99
C GLU A 440 -15.55 -21.62 8.74
N VAL A 441 -14.90 -20.47 8.88
CA VAL A 441 -14.63 -19.57 7.77
C VAL A 441 -13.74 -20.21 6.71
N LEU A 442 -12.68 -20.89 7.10
CA LEU A 442 -11.80 -21.60 6.18
C LEU A 442 -12.54 -22.70 5.39
N GLU A 443 -13.39 -23.48 6.08
CA GLU A 443 -14.18 -24.53 5.42
C GLU A 443 -15.17 -23.94 4.39
N ARG A 444 -15.86 -22.85 4.75
CA ARG A 444 -16.80 -22.15 3.86
C ARG A 444 -16.09 -21.55 2.66
N TYR A 445 -14.98 -20.88 2.87
CA TYR A 445 -14.17 -20.27 1.81
C TYR A 445 -13.62 -21.32 0.83
N LYS A 446 -13.12 -22.43 1.36
CA LYS A 446 -12.59 -23.54 0.54
C LYS A 446 -13.64 -24.10 -0.43
N LYS A 447 -14.91 -24.16 -0.01
CA LYS A 447 -16.02 -24.68 -0.86
C LYS A 447 -16.31 -23.79 -2.06
N LEU A 448 -15.97 -22.49 -1.98
CA LEU A 448 -16.15 -21.55 -3.10
C LEU A 448 -15.18 -21.81 -4.24
N ASN A 449 -14.07 -22.49 -3.97
CA ASN A 449 -13.02 -22.80 -4.95
C ASN A 449 -12.65 -21.59 -5.81
N LEU A 450 -12.47 -20.43 -5.15
CA LEU A 450 -12.13 -19.17 -5.82
C LEU A 450 -10.76 -19.26 -6.45
N ALA A 451 -10.65 -18.80 -7.69
CA ALA A 451 -9.37 -18.67 -8.34
C ALA A 451 -8.51 -17.66 -7.56
N PRO A 452 -7.28 -18.02 -7.16
CA PRO A 452 -6.39 -17.05 -6.53
C PRO A 452 -6.06 -15.95 -7.54
N TYR A 453 -6.02 -14.69 -7.06
CA TYR A 453 -5.49 -13.62 -7.90
C TYR A 453 -4.01 -13.91 -8.20
N LYS A 454 -3.66 -13.93 -9.48
CA LYS A 454 -2.30 -14.29 -9.92
C LYS A 454 -1.49 -13.13 -10.46
N GLY A 455 -2.04 -11.93 -10.50
CA GLY A 455 -1.31 -10.75 -10.87
C GLY A 455 -1.82 -10.07 -12.14
N PHE A 456 -1.04 -9.09 -12.57
CA PHE A 456 -1.31 -8.23 -13.70
C PHE A 456 -0.76 -8.86 -14.98
N ILE A 457 -1.50 -8.77 -16.07
CA ILE A 457 -1.03 -9.12 -17.40
C ILE A 457 -0.68 -7.83 -18.14
N ASN A 458 0.56 -7.69 -18.57
CA ASN A 458 0.97 -6.53 -19.36
C ASN A 458 0.20 -6.49 -20.67
N PRO A 459 -0.43 -5.36 -21.01
CA PRO A 459 -1.00 -5.19 -22.34
C PRO A 459 0.10 -5.07 -23.39
N VAL A 460 -0.21 -5.49 -24.62
CA VAL A 460 0.61 -5.24 -25.81
C VAL A 460 0.12 -3.96 -26.47
N TYR A 461 1.01 -2.99 -26.62
CA TYR A 461 0.74 -1.71 -27.29
C TYR A 461 1.30 -1.74 -28.70
N GLU A 462 0.45 -1.50 -29.70
CA GLU A 462 0.86 -1.40 -31.11
C GLU A 462 0.55 -0.02 -31.65
N LEU A 463 1.56 0.60 -32.28
CA LEU A 463 1.42 1.92 -32.89
C LEU A 463 0.71 1.81 -34.25
N VAL A 464 -0.35 2.58 -34.43
CA VAL A 464 -0.97 2.78 -35.74
C VAL A 464 -0.37 4.02 -36.35
N THR A 465 0.21 3.88 -37.55
CA THR A 465 0.86 5.00 -38.26
C THR A 465 0.18 5.29 -39.58
N ASP A 466 0.22 6.57 -39.99
CA ASP A 466 -0.18 7.01 -41.33
C ASP A 466 0.90 6.66 -42.39
N LYS A 467 0.64 7.07 -43.64
CA LYS A 467 1.55 6.83 -44.78
C LYS A 467 2.91 7.50 -44.61
N ASP A 468 2.97 8.56 -43.83
CA ASP A 468 4.15 9.38 -43.59
C ASP A 468 4.90 8.94 -42.32
N GLY A 469 4.41 7.87 -41.62
CA GLY A 469 4.99 7.32 -40.43
C GLY A 469 4.62 8.08 -39.15
N ASN A 470 3.65 8.98 -39.16
CA ASN A 470 3.17 9.66 -37.99
C ASN A 470 2.23 8.72 -37.21
N ILE A 471 2.37 8.70 -35.89
CA ILE A 471 1.50 7.94 -35.03
C ILE A 471 0.12 8.58 -35.00
N THR A 472 -0.91 7.84 -35.39
CA THR A 472 -2.31 8.28 -35.42
C THR A 472 -3.16 7.65 -34.33
N ASP A 473 -2.74 6.49 -33.82
CA ASP A 473 -3.44 5.76 -32.78
C ASP A 473 -2.52 4.74 -32.10
N VAL A 474 -2.99 4.16 -31.01
CA VAL A 474 -2.34 3.04 -30.32
C VAL A 474 -3.41 1.99 -30.03
N THR A 475 -3.23 0.79 -30.55
CA THR A 475 -4.08 -0.35 -30.18
C THR A 475 -3.54 -1.05 -28.95
N VAL A 476 -4.44 -1.59 -28.14
CA VAL A 476 -4.11 -2.32 -26.93
C VAL A 476 -4.72 -3.71 -27.01
N SER A 477 -3.91 -4.73 -26.83
CA SER A 477 -4.36 -6.12 -26.77
C SER A 477 -3.76 -6.86 -25.57
N TYR A 478 -4.29 -8.03 -25.26
CA TYR A 478 -3.81 -8.90 -24.19
C TYR A 478 -3.46 -10.28 -24.75
N ASP A 479 -3.02 -10.35 -25.99
CA ASP A 479 -2.71 -11.58 -26.72
C ASP A 479 -1.31 -12.12 -26.39
N GLU A 480 -0.86 -11.97 -25.15
CA GLU A 480 0.38 -12.60 -24.73
C GLU A 480 0.27 -14.13 -24.66
N ASP A 481 1.31 -14.81 -25.13
CA ASP A 481 1.47 -16.24 -24.90
C ASP A 481 1.77 -16.50 -23.42
N LEU A 482 0.74 -16.79 -22.64
CA LEU A 482 0.83 -17.07 -21.20
C LEU A 482 1.71 -18.28 -20.88
N SER A 483 2.13 -19.07 -21.88
CA SER A 483 3.05 -20.19 -21.68
C SER A 483 4.46 -19.73 -21.25
N LEU A 484 4.83 -18.47 -21.51
CA LEU A 484 6.11 -17.88 -21.14
C LEU A 484 6.18 -17.42 -19.66
N ILE A 485 5.06 -17.37 -18.94
CA ILE A 485 4.99 -16.96 -17.53
C ILE A 485 5.51 -18.05 -16.58
N HIS A 486 5.77 -19.25 -17.07
CA HIS A 486 6.19 -20.41 -16.30
C HIS A 486 7.70 -20.74 -16.41
N ILE A 487 8.52 -19.82 -16.89
CA ILE A 487 9.98 -20.01 -16.98
C ILE A 487 10.69 -19.44 -15.77
#